data_42fd06dfc821bc1b110b5edb4be07c2c
#
_entry.id   42fd06dfc821bc1b110b5edb4be07c2c
#
_cell.length_a   1.000
_cell.length_b   1.000
_cell.length_c   1.000
_cell.angle_alpha   90.00
_cell.angle_beta   90.00
_cell.angle_gamma   90.00
#
_symmetry.space_group_name_H-M   'P 1'
#
loop_
_entity.id
_entity.type
_entity.pdbx_description
1 polymer ?
#
loop_
_entity_poly.entity_id
_entity_poly.type
_entity_poly.pdbx_seq_one_letter_code
_entity_poly.pdbx_strand_id
1 'polypeptide(L)'
;MPDVSQRLRVQAKLKELIGRASTAAEMNFNNGREVAPQGFAIRENGSRFAFKPIPGASNAETVSMIRATFAQEKVVCYVLIVTASSEGKQFVLFTAEDEFGLMGGRREIIMQPTPHLKPLVIIDSDFAEGLFVGLLPQRAVVG
;
A
#
# COMPACT_ATOMS: atom_id res chain seq x y z
N MET A 1 -21.77 -12.55 -4.30
CA MET A 1 -21.31 -11.85 -3.09
C MET A 1 -20.44 -12.77 -2.26
N PRO A 2 -19.27 -12.32 -1.84
CA PRO A 2 -18.52 -13.07 -0.86
C PRO A 2 -19.33 -13.11 0.44
N ASP A 3 -19.34 -14.23 1.12
CA ASP A 3 -19.98 -14.32 2.41
C ASP A 3 -19.17 -13.56 3.48
N VAL A 4 -19.72 -13.45 4.68
CA VAL A 4 -19.09 -12.71 5.77
C VAL A 4 -17.72 -13.30 6.12
N SER A 5 -17.59 -14.62 6.08
CA SER A 5 -16.33 -15.32 6.37
C SER A 5 -15.24 -14.93 5.37
N GLN A 6 -15.59 -14.84 4.10
CA GLN A 6 -14.67 -14.46 3.03
C GLN A 6 -14.20 -13.02 3.20
N ARG A 7 -15.10 -12.11 3.54
CA ARG A 7 -14.75 -10.70 3.82
C ARG A 7 -13.79 -10.58 4.99
N LEU A 8 -14.03 -11.33 6.06
CA LEU A 8 -13.17 -11.31 7.23
C LEU A 8 -11.77 -11.84 6.91
N ARG A 9 -11.65 -12.87 6.07
CA ARG A 9 -10.35 -13.40 5.63
C ARG A 9 -9.59 -12.38 4.79
N VAL A 10 -10.27 -11.70 3.88
CA VAL A 10 -9.68 -10.66 3.03
C VAL A 10 -9.18 -9.51 3.89
N GLN A 11 -10.00 -9.03 4.82
CA GLN A 11 -9.59 -7.96 5.72
C GLN A 11 -8.39 -8.35 6.57
N ALA A 12 -8.36 -9.57 7.08
CA ALA A 12 -7.23 -10.08 7.85
C ALA A 12 -5.96 -10.12 7.02
N LYS A 13 -6.04 -10.56 5.76
CA LYS A 13 -4.91 -10.63 4.84
C LYS A 13 -4.36 -9.24 4.53
N LEU A 14 -5.23 -8.28 4.19
CA LEU A 14 -4.81 -6.91 3.90
C LEU A 14 -4.22 -6.24 5.14
N LYS A 15 -4.81 -6.46 6.30
CA LYS A 15 -4.30 -5.95 7.57
C LYS A 15 -2.91 -6.49 7.89
N GLU A 16 -2.68 -7.78 7.66
CA GLU A 16 -1.37 -8.40 7.82
C GLU A 16 -0.35 -7.76 6.88
N LEU A 17 -0.73 -7.55 5.62
CA LEU A 17 0.14 -6.96 4.62
C LEU A 17 0.52 -5.52 4.99
N ILE A 18 -0.43 -4.73 5.45
CA ILE A 18 -0.18 -3.37 5.95
C ILE A 18 0.73 -3.42 7.18
N GLY A 19 0.51 -4.36 8.10
CA GLY A 19 1.34 -4.54 9.27
C GLY A 19 2.80 -4.83 8.91
N ARG A 20 3.05 -5.68 7.94
CA ARG A 20 4.40 -5.97 7.43
C ARG A 20 5.03 -4.74 6.78
N ALA A 21 4.27 -4.01 5.98
CA ALA A 21 4.74 -2.78 5.36
C ALA A 21 5.06 -1.72 6.42
N SER A 22 4.24 -1.62 7.45
CA SER A 22 4.44 -0.72 8.58
C SER A 22 5.74 -1.03 9.33
N THR A 23 6.01 -2.30 9.58
CA THR A 23 7.25 -2.73 10.23
C THR A 23 8.47 -2.39 9.36
N ALA A 24 8.40 -2.64 8.07
CA ALA A 24 9.47 -2.30 7.14
C ALA A 24 9.71 -0.78 7.09
N ALA A 25 8.65 0.01 7.08
CA ALA A 25 8.73 1.46 7.10
C ALA A 25 9.42 1.96 8.37
N GLU A 26 9.07 1.40 9.53
CA GLU A 26 9.69 1.76 10.80
C GLU A 26 11.18 1.42 10.83
N MET A 27 11.55 0.25 10.34
CA MET A 27 12.96 -0.14 10.25
C MET A 27 13.75 0.83 9.36
N ASN A 28 13.20 1.17 8.20
CA ASN A 28 13.85 2.14 7.30
C ASN A 28 13.95 3.52 7.96
N PHE A 29 12.89 3.97 8.60
CA PHE A 29 12.88 5.25 9.29
C PHE A 29 13.93 5.31 10.41
N ASN A 30 13.99 4.29 11.24
CA ASN A 30 14.92 4.23 12.37
C ASN A 30 16.39 4.12 11.91
N ASN A 31 16.62 3.58 10.72
CA ASN A 31 17.97 3.43 10.16
C ASN A 31 18.35 4.59 9.21
N GLY A 32 17.54 5.65 9.14
CA GLY A 32 17.78 6.79 8.27
C GLY A 32 17.68 6.48 6.79
N ARG A 33 16.99 5.40 6.43
CA ARG A 33 16.76 4.99 5.05
C ARG A 33 15.45 5.57 4.52
N GLU A 34 15.32 5.60 3.21
CA GLU A 34 14.11 6.06 2.54
C GLU A 34 12.91 5.15 2.89
N VAL A 35 11.84 5.75 3.40
CA VAL A 35 10.63 5.04 3.80
C VAL A 35 9.67 4.87 2.63
N ALA A 36 9.58 5.87 1.76
CA ALA A 36 8.62 5.93 0.65
C ALA A 36 9.19 6.78 -0.48
N PRO A 37 8.70 6.65 -1.71
CA PRO A 37 7.66 5.72 -2.16
C PRO A 37 8.23 4.33 -2.45
N GLN A 38 7.53 3.31 -2.03
CA GLN A 38 7.87 1.92 -2.35
C GLN A 38 6.65 1.02 -2.10
N GLY A 39 6.70 -0.17 -2.64
CA GLY A 39 5.61 -1.11 -2.45
C GLY A 39 6.05 -2.56 -2.55
N PHE A 40 5.14 -3.42 -2.16
CA PHE A 40 5.31 -4.87 -2.24
C PHE A 40 4.09 -5.46 -2.94
N ALA A 41 4.32 -6.41 -3.81
CA ALA A 41 3.26 -7.06 -4.58
C ALA A 41 3.36 -8.57 -4.46
N ILE A 42 2.22 -9.22 -4.54
CA ILE A 42 2.11 -10.68 -4.49
C ILE A 42 1.54 -11.14 -5.83
N ARG A 43 2.25 -12.05 -6.49
CA ARG A 43 1.81 -12.66 -7.74
C ARG A 43 0.77 -13.73 -7.49
N GLU A 44 0.05 -14.09 -8.54
CA GLU A 44 -0.94 -15.17 -8.52
C GLU A 44 -0.36 -16.48 -7.99
N ASN A 45 0.91 -16.77 -8.27
CA ASN A 45 1.58 -17.96 -7.77
C ASN A 45 2.06 -17.85 -6.32
N GLY A 46 1.78 -16.75 -5.64
CA GLY A 46 2.17 -16.52 -4.24
C GLY A 46 3.54 -15.90 -4.04
N SER A 47 4.35 -15.78 -5.10
CA SER A 47 5.67 -15.14 -4.97
C SER A 47 5.53 -13.63 -4.80
N ARG A 48 6.51 -13.02 -4.15
CA ARG A 48 6.49 -11.60 -3.79
C ARG A 48 7.63 -10.86 -4.44
N PHE A 49 7.40 -9.56 -4.73
CA PHE A 49 8.48 -8.67 -5.17
C PHE A 49 8.23 -7.27 -4.65
N ALA A 50 9.32 -6.50 -4.54
CA ALA A 50 9.25 -5.10 -4.19
C ALA A 50 9.29 -4.26 -5.45
N PHE A 51 8.64 -3.10 -5.43
CA PHE A 51 8.69 -2.16 -6.55
C PHE A 51 8.81 -0.74 -6.03
N LYS A 52 9.41 0.13 -6.86
CA LYS A 52 9.54 1.56 -6.56
C LYS A 52 9.17 2.38 -7.78
N PRO A 53 8.55 3.55 -7.60
CA PRO A 53 8.37 4.49 -8.70
C PRO A 53 9.71 4.95 -9.26
N ILE A 54 9.75 5.28 -10.54
CA ILE A 54 10.95 5.84 -11.17
C ILE A 54 11.11 7.30 -10.72
N PRO A 55 12.28 7.70 -10.20
CA PRO A 55 12.52 9.09 -9.84
C PRO A 55 12.28 10.03 -11.01
N GLY A 56 11.58 11.12 -10.77
CA GLY A 56 11.27 12.12 -11.79
C GLY A 56 10.04 11.82 -12.65
N ALA A 57 9.44 10.64 -12.53
CA ALA A 57 8.20 10.32 -13.24
C ALA A 57 7.03 11.10 -12.64
N SER A 58 6.09 11.52 -13.50
CA SER A 58 4.83 12.10 -13.02
C SER A 58 3.97 11.05 -12.33
N ASN A 59 2.96 11.49 -11.58
CA ASN A 59 2.03 10.57 -10.93
C ASN A 59 1.30 9.69 -11.97
N ALA A 60 0.90 10.28 -13.10
CA ALA A 60 0.24 9.55 -14.17
C ALA A 60 1.16 8.48 -14.78
N GLU A 61 2.42 8.83 -15.02
CA GLU A 61 3.42 7.88 -15.52
C GLU A 61 3.68 6.75 -14.52
N THR A 62 3.78 7.09 -13.24
CA THR A 62 3.98 6.12 -12.16
C THR A 62 2.82 5.12 -12.10
N VAL A 63 1.58 5.61 -12.13
CA VAL A 63 0.39 4.76 -12.12
C VAL A 63 0.36 3.85 -13.34
N SER A 64 0.64 4.40 -14.52
CA SER A 64 0.67 3.63 -15.77
C SER A 64 1.69 2.50 -15.71
N MET A 65 2.89 2.78 -15.20
CA MET A 65 3.96 1.80 -15.07
C MET A 65 3.64 0.70 -14.07
N ILE A 66 3.07 1.08 -12.93
CA ILE A 66 2.68 0.11 -11.90
C ILE A 66 1.60 -0.82 -12.47
N ARG A 67 0.59 -0.27 -13.14
CA ARG A 67 -0.47 -1.07 -13.77
C ARG A 67 0.08 -2.05 -14.79
N ALA A 68 1.00 -1.59 -15.64
CA ALA A 68 1.64 -2.44 -16.64
C ALA A 68 2.46 -3.56 -15.98
N THR A 69 3.23 -3.24 -14.95
CA THR A 69 4.00 -4.23 -14.19
C THR A 69 3.08 -5.25 -13.52
N PHE A 70 2.02 -4.80 -12.89
CA PHE A 70 1.06 -5.68 -12.21
C PHE A 70 0.37 -6.62 -13.19
N ALA A 71 0.02 -6.13 -14.39
CA ALA A 71 -0.57 -6.97 -15.42
C ALA A 71 0.43 -8.02 -15.91
N GLN A 72 1.67 -7.61 -16.19
CA GLN A 72 2.72 -8.50 -16.67
C GLN A 72 3.08 -9.57 -15.64
N GLU A 73 3.17 -9.18 -14.37
CA GLU A 73 3.59 -10.06 -13.29
C GLU A 73 2.43 -10.83 -12.64
N LYS A 74 1.21 -10.63 -13.12
CA LYS A 74 0.00 -11.29 -12.60
C LYS A 74 -0.18 -11.05 -11.11
N VAL A 75 -0.11 -9.80 -10.70
CA VAL A 75 -0.27 -9.38 -9.31
C VAL A 75 -1.73 -9.50 -8.90
N VAL A 76 -1.97 -10.08 -7.74
CA VAL A 76 -3.33 -10.25 -7.16
C VAL A 76 -3.51 -9.45 -5.87
N CYS A 77 -2.43 -8.94 -5.30
CA CYS A 77 -2.46 -8.19 -4.06
C CYS A 77 -1.22 -7.32 -3.96
N TYR A 78 -1.36 -6.13 -3.39
CA TYR A 78 -0.21 -5.25 -3.16
C TYR A 78 -0.43 -4.36 -1.95
N VAL A 79 0.66 -3.78 -1.45
CA VAL A 79 0.63 -2.66 -0.52
C VAL A 79 1.60 -1.60 -1.03
N LEU A 80 1.15 -0.36 -1.04
CA LEU A 80 1.96 0.79 -1.45
C LEU A 80 2.18 1.70 -0.25
N ILE A 81 3.41 2.16 -0.10
CA ILE A 81 3.82 3.07 0.97
C ILE A 81 4.14 4.43 0.35
N VAL A 82 3.46 5.46 0.79
CA VAL A 82 3.70 6.84 0.36
C VAL A 82 3.75 7.75 1.57
N THR A 83 4.26 8.97 1.39
CA THR A 83 4.21 10.00 2.43
C THR A 83 3.25 11.10 2.01
N ALA A 84 2.62 11.72 2.99
CA ALA A 84 1.69 12.83 2.76
C ALA A 84 1.76 13.81 3.91
N SER A 85 1.37 15.06 3.64
CA SER A 85 1.26 16.10 4.65
C SER A 85 -0.19 16.58 4.74
N SER A 86 -0.68 16.80 5.95
CA SER A 86 -2.02 17.31 6.17
C SER A 86 -2.03 18.14 7.46
N GLU A 87 -2.52 19.35 7.40
CA GLU A 87 -2.66 20.24 8.56
C GLU A 87 -1.36 20.40 9.36
N GLY A 88 -0.22 20.54 8.67
CA GLY A 88 1.09 20.70 9.30
C GLY A 88 1.69 19.42 9.86
N LYS A 89 1.00 18.30 9.70
CA LYS A 89 1.49 16.98 10.13
C LYS A 89 1.97 16.17 8.93
N GLN A 90 2.94 15.31 9.17
CA GLN A 90 3.45 14.39 8.15
C GLN A 90 3.06 12.96 8.50
N PHE A 91 2.72 12.20 7.49
CA PHE A 91 2.26 10.83 7.65
C PHE A 91 2.94 9.89 6.66
N VAL A 92 3.14 8.65 7.10
CA VAL A 92 3.38 7.51 6.21
C VAL A 92 2.01 6.88 5.97
N LEU A 93 1.63 6.75 4.71
CA LEU A 93 0.36 6.16 4.30
C LEU A 93 0.59 4.80 3.66
N PHE A 94 -0.27 3.85 4.01
CA PHE A 94 -0.24 2.50 3.48
C PHE A 94 -1.56 2.24 2.76
N THR A 95 -1.49 1.76 1.53
CA THR A 95 -2.67 1.35 0.76
C THR A 95 -2.48 -0.08 0.32
N ALA A 96 -3.38 -0.96 0.71
CA ALA A 96 -3.36 -2.35 0.29
C ALA A 96 -4.66 -2.69 -0.43
N GLU A 97 -4.54 -3.48 -1.47
CA GLU A 97 -5.68 -3.89 -2.29
C GLU A 97 -5.51 -5.34 -2.74
N ASP A 98 -6.61 -6.07 -2.75
CA ASP A 98 -6.71 -7.36 -3.44
C ASP A 98 -7.96 -7.34 -4.32
N GLU A 99 -8.30 -8.48 -4.92
CA GLU A 99 -9.46 -8.56 -5.82
C GLU A 99 -10.81 -8.32 -5.13
N PHE A 100 -10.84 -8.37 -3.80
CA PHE A 100 -12.07 -8.26 -3.03
C PHE A 100 -12.22 -6.94 -2.28
N GLY A 101 -11.17 -6.16 -2.13
CA GLY A 101 -11.27 -4.94 -1.37
C GLY A 101 -10.00 -4.14 -1.22
N LEU A 102 -10.13 -3.03 -0.54
CA LEU A 102 -9.12 -2.03 -0.33
C LEU A 102 -9.06 -1.71 1.17
N MET A 103 -7.85 -1.50 1.69
CA MET A 103 -7.65 -1.13 3.08
C MET A 103 -6.52 -0.10 3.16
N GLY A 104 -6.69 0.90 4.00
CA GLY A 104 -5.68 1.90 4.26
C GLY A 104 -5.12 1.83 5.66
N GLY A 105 -3.95 2.43 5.85
CA GLY A 105 -3.36 2.63 7.17
C GLY A 105 -2.50 3.87 7.17
N ARG A 106 -2.23 4.41 8.35
CA ARG A 106 -1.35 5.57 8.49
C ARG A 106 -0.54 5.51 9.77
N ARG A 107 0.64 6.14 9.72
CA ARG A 107 1.45 6.41 10.92
C ARG A 107 1.91 7.85 10.85
N GLU A 108 1.71 8.62 11.90
CA GLU A 108 2.19 9.99 11.95
C GLU A 108 3.69 10.00 12.20
N ILE A 109 4.42 10.87 11.49
CA ILE A 109 5.86 11.05 11.67
C ILE A 109 6.07 12.13 12.71
N ILE A 110 6.74 11.79 13.80
CA ILE A 110 7.11 12.73 14.86
C ILE A 110 8.63 12.94 14.79
N MET A 111 9.05 14.18 14.74
CA MET A 111 10.47 14.52 14.68
C MET A 111 11.05 15.05 15.99
N GLN A 112 10.19 15.58 16.87
CA GLN A 112 10.62 16.19 18.14
C GLN A 112 9.86 15.56 19.30
N PRO A 113 10.47 15.33 20.45
CA PRO A 113 11.89 15.52 20.77
C PRO A 113 12.80 14.45 20.18
N THR A 114 12.26 13.28 19.86
CA THR A 114 13.00 12.15 19.25
C THR A 114 12.24 11.66 18.02
N PRO A 115 12.91 11.52 16.86
CA PRO A 115 12.25 11.02 15.66
C PRO A 115 11.68 9.62 15.87
N HIS A 116 10.40 9.45 15.56
CA HIS A 116 9.73 8.14 15.61
C HIS A 116 8.42 8.17 14.82
N LEU A 117 7.90 7.00 14.52
CA LEU A 117 6.58 6.83 13.94
C LEU A 117 5.59 6.48 15.03
N LYS A 118 4.45 7.16 15.06
CA LYS A 118 3.35 6.81 15.96
C LYS A 118 2.78 5.44 15.59
N PRO A 119 2.01 4.81 16.49
CA PRO A 119 1.38 3.51 16.18
C PRO A 119 0.55 3.53 14.92
N LEU A 120 0.47 2.38 14.26
CA LEU A 120 -0.33 2.20 13.05
C LEU A 120 -1.81 2.34 13.36
N VAL A 121 -2.50 3.14 12.54
CA VAL A 121 -3.96 3.28 12.58
C VAL A 121 -4.50 2.73 11.28
N ILE A 122 -5.37 1.74 11.36
CA ILE A 122 -6.06 1.20 10.18
C ILE A 122 -7.20 2.13 9.83
N ILE A 123 -7.32 2.45 8.55
CA ILE A 123 -8.33 3.35 8.01
C ILE A 123 -9.25 2.53 7.10
N ASP A 124 -10.56 2.73 7.23
CA ASP A 124 -11.53 2.08 6.37
C ASP A 124 -11.33 2.45 4.90
N SER A 125 -11.76 1.55 4.03
CA SER A 125 -11.58 1.67 2.57
C SER A 125 -12.12 2.98 1.99
N ASP A 126 -13.10 3.59 2.64
CA ASP A 126 -13.71 4.85 2.17
C ASP A 126 -12.74 6.03 2.20
N PHE A 127 -11.65 5.92 2.93
CA PHE A 127 -10.62 6.95 3.01
C PHE A 127 -9.42 6.69 2.12
N ALA A 128 -9.41 5.58 1.40
CA ALA A 128 -8.32 5.29 0.47
C ALA A 128 -8.54 6.08 -0.82
N GLU A 129 -8.62 7.39 -0.70
CA GLU A 129 -8.66 8.29 -1.83
C GLU A 129 -7.24 8.60 -2.25
N GLY A 130 -6.97 8.47 -3.53
CA GLY A 130 -5.67 8.82 -4.06
C GLY A 130 -5.38 8.18 -5.39
N LEU A 131 -4.31 8.65 -6.00
CA LEU A 131 -3.87 8.22 -7.32
C LEU A 131 -3.39 6.76 -7.36
N PHE A 132 -3.15 6.17 -6.20
CA PHE A 132 -2.52 4.85 -6.10
C PHE A 132 -3.51 3.78 -5.63
N VAL A 133 -4.77 3.92 -6.04
CA VAL A 133 -5.81 2.91 -5.81
C VAL A 133 -6.25 2.32 -7.15
N GLY A 134 -6.82 1.13 -7.13
CA GLY A 134 -7.32 0.48 -8.33
C GLY A 134 -6.22 0.10 -9.31
N LEU A 135 -5.05 -0.30 -8.82
CA LEU A 135 -3.88 -0.61 -9.65
C LEU A 135 -3.84 -2.05 -10.15
N LEU A 136 -4.67 -2.91 -9.58
CA LEU A 136 -4.70 -4.32 -10.00
C LEU A 136 -5.25 -4.47 -11.40
N PRO A 137 -4.76 -5.49 -12.16
CA PRO A 137 -5.31 -5.78 -13.47
C PRO A 137 -6.80 -6.05 -13.34
N GLN A 138 -7.59 -5.44 -14.23
CA GLN A 138 -8.99 -5.78 -14.32
C GLN A 138 -9.09 -7.18 -14.93
N ARG A 139 -9.61 -8.11 -14.13
CA ARG A 139 -9.95 -9.42 -14.68
C ARG A 139 -11.10 -9.25 -15.65
N ALA A 140 -11.01 -9.91 -16.80
CA ALA A 140 -12.13 -9.94 -17.73
C ALA A 140 -13.35 -10.42 -16.95
N VAL A 141 -14.38 -9.58 -16.89
CA VAL A 141 -15.65 -9.98 -16.31
C VAL A 141 -16.23 -11.02 -17.24
N VAL A 142 -16.08 -12.28 -16.85
CA VAL A 142 -16.84 -13.35 -17.50
C VAL A 142 -18.26 -13.18 -16.98
N GLY A 143 -18.99 -12.44 -17.74
CA GLY A 143 -20.37 -12.12 -17.40
C GLY A 143 -21.27 -13.31 -17.39
#